data_89f8ce8e15830a72960d8ffdf27145b0
#
_entry.id   89f8ce8e15830a72960d8ffdf27145b0
#
_cell.length_a   1.000
_cell.length_b   1.000
_cell.length_c   1.000
_cell.angle_alpha   90.00
_cell.angle_beta   90.00
_cell.angle_gamma   90.00
#
_symmetry.space_group_name_H-M   'P 1'
#
loop_
_entity.id
_entity.type
_entity.pdbx_description
1 polymer ?
#
loop_
_entity_poly.entity_id
_entity_poly.type
_entity_poly.pdbx_seq_one_letter_code
_entity_poly.pdbx_strand_id
1 'polypeptide(L)'
;MGFLFGTASSIGVFAFDIILFFFFFLFFVMKMASFGGDGEKSDIGKWCVHSIYSSPWLPKPSGEVRDEVADIINSVAQMFRCWVRGYFSIVLIETALYLVCFTAFSVPYGIPLAFAAGMTIFLPFIGPMASYTLTALICLGFCDSGVVVTLVGVTSTYLIINGILEQFLLYPKFIGNSLGLTTLETIIVVLLGGVLGGIAGMILAIPVAAILKFLVPKIYRIRMRDSVAEENA
;
A
#
# COMPACT_ATOMS: atom_id res chain seq x y z
N MET A 1 24.38 -15.54 -26.63
CA MET A 1 22.95 -15.99 -26.57
C MET A 1 22.49 -16.32 -25.14
N GLY A 2 23.28 -16.99 -24.29
CA GLY A 2 22.84 -17.35 -22.90
C GLY A 2 22.50 -16.17 -21.99
N PHE A 3 23.19 -15.04 -22.11
CA PHE A 3 22.90 -13.84 -21.30
C PHE A 3 21.54 -13.20 -21.63
N LEU A 4 21.20 -13.12 -22.92
CA LEU A 4 19.88 -12.58 -23.36
C LEU A 4 18.72 -13.49 -22.95
N PHE A 5 18.91 -14.81 -22.98
CA PHE A 5 17.90 -15.76 -22.49
C PHE A 5 17.74 -15.69 -20.97
N GLY A 6 18.81 -15.52 -20.22
CA GLY A 6 18.78 -15.36 -18.75
C GLY A 6 18.06 -14.08 -18.34
N THR A 7 18.33 -12.95 -19.00
CA THR A 7 17.63 -11.68 -18.71
C THR A 7 16.17 -11.70 -19.12
N ALA A 8 15.82 -12.30 -20.27
CA ALA A 8 14.44 -12.44 -20.71
C ALA A 8 13.61 -13.32 -19.77
N SER A 9 14.18 -14.42 -19.28
CA SER A 9 13.51 -15.28 -18.28
C SER A 9 13.32 -14.57 -16.95
N SER A 10 14.30 -13.80 -16.48
CA SER A 10 14.19 -13.03 -15.22
C SER A 10 13.14 -11.94 -15.31
N ILE A 11 13.02 -11.25 -16.46
CA ILE A 11 11.95 -10.25 -16.71
C ILE A 11 10.59 -10.93 -16.75
N GLY A 12 10.48 -12.10 -17.37
CA GLY A 12 9.24 -12.88 -17.42
C GLY A 12 8.78 -13.34 -16.06
N VAL A 13 9.68 -13.86 -15.23
CA VAL A 13 9.41 -14.24 -13.84
C VAL A 13 8.98 -13.03 -13.01
N PHE A 14 9.68 -11.91 -13.10
CA PHE A 14 9.34 -10.68 -12.40
C PHE A 14 7.96 -10.14 -12.81
N ALA A 15 7.64 -10.14 -14.11
CA ALA A 15 6.32 -9.74 -14.59
C ALA A 15 5.22 -10.69 -14.09
N PHE A 16 5.48 -11.99 -14.06
CA PHE A 16 4.56 -13.00 -13.52
C PHE A 16 4.33 -12.80 -12.02
N ASP A 17 5.38 -12.54 -11.24
CA ASP A 17 5.28 -12.27 -9.80
C ASP A 17 4.46 -11.00 -9.50
N ILE A 18 4.62 -9.95 -10.31
CA ILE A 18 3.79 -8.74 -10.21
C ILE A 18 2.32 -9.06 -10.50
N ILE A 19 2.03 -9.81 -11.57
CA ILE A 19 0.65 -10.20 -11.92
C ILE A 19 0.04 -11.06 -10.82
N LEU A 20 0.80 -12.04 -10.32
CA LEU A 20 0.39 -12.93 -9.23
C LEU A 20 0.10 -12.14 -7.94
N PHE A 21 1.02 -11.23 -7.58
CA PHE A 21 0.83 -10.33 -6.43
C PHE A 21 -0.45 -9.50 -6.59
N PHE A 22 -0.67 -8.91 -7.78
CA PHE A 22 -1.86 -8.11 -8.05
C PHE A 22 -3.15 -8.94 -8.00
N PHE A 23 -3.12 -10.18 -8.51
CA PHE A 23 -4.25 -11.11 -8.43
C PHE A 23 -4.58 -11.46 -6.97
N PHE A 24 -3.58 -11.82 -6.16
CA PHE A 24 -3.78 -12.09 -4.75
C PHE A 24 -4.21 -10.84 -3.98
N PHE A 25 -3.65 -9.69 -4.30
CA PHE A 25 -4.03 -8.41 -3.72
C PHE A 25 -5.50 -8.08 -4.02
N LEU A 26 -5.94 -8.21 -5.28
CA LEU A 26 -7.34 -8.03 -5.67
C LEU A 26 -8.26 -9.02 -4.97
N PHE A 27 -7.88 -10.29 -4.94
CA PHE A 27 -8.64 -11.32 -4.23
C PHE A 27 -8.78 -10.99 -2.75
N PHE A 28 -7.70 -10.55 -2.11
CA PHE A 28 -7.70 -10.15 -0.71
C PHE A 28 -8.58 -8.92 -0.47
N VAL A 29 -8.49 -7.90 -1.34
CA VAL A 29 -9.34 -6.69 -1.28
C VAL A 29 -10.81 -7.06 -1.45
N MET A 30 -11.15 -7.89 -2.43
CA MET A 30 -12.53 -8.36 -2.64
C MET A 30 -13.04 -9.14 -1.43
N LYS A 31 -12.19 -9.99 -0.86
CA LYS A 31 -12.53 -10.75 0.35
C LYS A 31 -12.74 -9.83 1.55
N MET A 32 -11.88 -8.82 1.75
CA MET A 32 -12.06 -7.82 2.81
C MET A 32 -13.29 -6.93 2.57
N ALA A 33 -13.58 -6.56 1.33
CA ALA A 33 -14.80 -5.82 0.99
C ALA A 33 -16.06 -6.66 1.24
N SER A 34 -16.01 -7.95 0.97
CA SER A 34 -17.10 -8.90 1.26
C SER A 34 -17.40 -9.05 2.75
N PHE A 35 -16.38 -8.89 3.62
CA PHE A 35 -16.60 -8.85 5.07
C PHE A 35 -17.18 -7.52 5.58
N GLY A 36 -17.29 -6.49 4.73
CA GLY A 36 -17.84 -5.17 5.05
C GLY A 36 -19.21 -4.90 4.44
N GLY A 37 -19.89 -5.91 3.88
CA GLY A 37 -21.21 -5.81 3.28
C GLY A 37 -22.31 -5.69 4.33
N ASP A 38 -23.10 -4.65 4.17
CA ASP A 38 -24.39 -4.36 4.78
C ASP A 38 -24.47 -4.17 6.30
N GLY A 39 -24.39 -2.89 6.71
CA GLY A 39 -25.21 -2.29 7.79
C GLY A 39 -25.00 -2.76 9.21
N GLU A 40 -24.59 -3.95 9.42
CA GLU A 40 -24.19 -4.50 10.71
C GLU A 40 -22.68 -4.41 10.81
N LYS A 41 -22.19 -3.61 11.76
CA LYS A 41 -20.76 -3.57 12.12
C LYS A 41 -20.31 -5.01 12.31
N SER A 42 -19.73 -5.61 11.27
CA SER A 42 -19.08 -6.91 11.38
C SER A 42 -18.01 -6.74 12.44
N ASP A 43 -18.32 -7.14 13.67
CA ASP A 43 -17.49 -6.95 14.84
C ASP A 43 -16.40 -8.00 14.80
N ILE A 44 -15.47 -7.79 13.83
CA ILE A 44 -14.30 -8.66 13.63
C ILE A 44 -13.57 -8.81 14.96
N GLY A 45 -13.52 -7.74 15.75
CA GLY A 45 -12.93 -7.76 17.07
C GLY A 45 -13.63 -8.74 17.98
N LYS A 46 -14.96 -8.71 18.11
CA LYS A 46 -15.70 -9.65 18.94
C LYS A 46 -15.56 -11.09 18.44
N TRP A 47 -15.61 -11.30 17.12
CA TRP A 47 -15.40 -12.61 16.54
C TRP A 47 -13.98 -13.16 16.83
N CYS A 48 -12.94 -12.36 16.63
CA CYS A 48 -11.56 -12.73 16.92
C CYS A 48 -11.37 -13.01 18.42
N VAL A 49 -11.87 -12.13 19.29
CA VAL A 49 -11.80 -12.29 20.73
C VAL A 49 -12.53 -13.57 21.16
N HIS A 50 -13.73 -13.82 20.64
CA HIS A 50 -14.46 -15.05 20.91
C HIS A 50 -13.68 -16.29 20.46
N SER A 51 -13.10 -16.24 19.25
CA SER A 51 -12.34 -17.37 18.66
C SER A 51 -11.05 -17.65 19.45
N ILE A 52 -10.32 -16.60 19.87
CA ILE A 52 -9.08 -16.73 20.65
C ILE A 52 -9.36 -17.23 22.08
N TYR A 53 -10.34 -16.64 22.76
CA TYR A 53 -10.65 -16.99 24.16
C TYR A 53 -11.64 -18.15 24.32
N SER A 54 -12.15 -18.72 23.24
CA SER A 54 -12.83 -20.02 23.27
C SER A 54 -11.85 -21.19 23.41
N SER A 55 -10.56 -20.94 23.20
CA SER A 55 -9.51 -21.93 23.39
C SER A 55 -9.34 -22.26 24.89
N PRO A 56 -9.29 -23.56 25.29
CA PRO A 56 -9.17 -23.97 26.69
C PRO A 56 -7.82 -23.61 27.33
N TRP A 57 -6.84 -23.16 26.55
CA TRP A 57 -5.46 -22.87 26.97
C TRP A 57 -5.25 -21.44 27.48
N LEU A 58 -6.21 -20.54 27.25
CA LEU A 58 -6.05 -19.13 27.65
C LEU A 58 -6.94 -18.80 28.85
N PRO A 59 -6.40 -18.05 29.85
CA PRO A 59 -7.22 -17.56 30.95
C PRO A 59 -8.31 -16.62 30.39
N LYS A 60 -9.54 -16.75 30.86
CA LYS A 60 -10.67 -15.93 30.46
C LYS A 60 -10.53 -14.52 31.05
N PRO A 61 -10.26 -13.49 30.26
CA PRO A 61 -10.17 -12.13 30.78
C PRO A 61 -11.55 -11.60 31.20
N SER A 62 -11.55 -10.55 32.03
CA SER A 62 -12.76 -9.81 32.39
C SER A 62 -13.48 -9.25 31.15
N GLY A 63 -14.79 -8.97 31.28
CA GLY A 63 -15.58 -8.45 30.17
C GLY A 63 -15.00 -7.15 29.59
N GLU A 64 -14.55 -6.23 30.45
CA GLU A 64 -13.91 -4.96 30.03
C GLU A 64 -12.67 -5.16 29.17
N VAL A 65 -11.78 -6.08 29.55
CA VAL A 65 -10.56 -6.39 28.77
C VAL A 65 -10.92 -7.00 27.42
N ARG A 66 -11.97 -7.83 27.37
CA ARG A 66 -12.44 -8.40 26.11
C ARG A 66 -12.95 -7.33 25.14
N ASP A 67 -13.72 -6.38 25.62
CA ASP A 67 -14.27 -5.29 24.80
C ASP A 67 -13.15 -4.34 24.34
N GLU A 68 -12.17 -4.04 25.20
CA GLU A 68 -11.02 -3.21 24.84
C GLU A 68 -10.13 -3.87 23.79
N VAL A 69 -9.89 -5.17 23.87
CA VAL A 69 -9.16 -5.95 22.86
C VAL A 69 -9.95 -6.00 21.54
N ALA A 70 -11.27 -6.19 21.60
CA ALA A 70 -12.12 -6.15 20.42
C ALA A 70 -12.05 -4.80 19.70
N ASP A 71 -12.07 -3.70 20.44
CA ASP A 71 -11.95 -2.35 19.90
C ASP A 71 -10.58 -2.09 19.26
N ILE A 72 -9.51 -2.61 19.85
CA ILE A 72 -8.17 -2.55 19.25
C ILE A 72 -8.15 -3.30 17.91
N ILE A 73 -8.63 -4.53 17.88
CA ILE A 73 -8.67 -5.35 16.67
C ILE A 73 -9.52 -4.68 15.59
N ASN A 74 -10.68 -4.12 15.93
CA ASN A 74 -11.53 -3.40 15.00
C ASN A 74 -10.84 -2.16 14.43
N SER A 75 -10.13 -1.39 15.27
CA SER A 75 -9.37 -0.21 14.83
C SER A 75 -8.24 -0.58 13.88
N VAL A 76 -7.49 -1.62 14.18
CA VAL A 76 -6.41 -2.15 13.32
C VAL A 76 -6.98 -2.63 11.98
N ALA A 77 -8.06 -3.40 12.01
CA ALA A 77 -8.72 -3.89 10.81
C ALA A 77 -9.28 -2.73 9.96
N GLN A 78 -9.79 -1.68 10.58
CA GLN A 78 -10.25 -0.49 9.89
C GLN A 78 -9.10 0.28 9.23
N MET A 79 -7.97 0.49 9.92
CA MET A 79 -6.77 1.12 9.36
C MET A 79 -6.28 0.37 8.13
N PHE A 80 -6.20 -0.95 8.22
CA PHE A 80 -5.77 -1.80 7.11
C PHE A 80 -6.74 -1.72 5.92
N ARG A 81 -8.05 -1.76 6.16
CA ARG A 81 -9.08 -1.60 5.11
C ARG A 81 -8.98 -0.23 4.43
N CYS A 82 -8.82 0.84 5.21
CA CYS A 82 -8.67 2.20 4.67
C CYS A 82 -7.41 2.28 3.80
N TRP A 83 -6.30 1.71 4.25
CA TRP A 83 -5.06 1.68 3.49
C TRP A 83 -5.21 0.94 2.16
N VAL A 84 -5.71 -0.31 2.19
CA VAL A 84 -5.92 -1.12 0.99
C VAL A 84 -6.84 -0.42 -0.01
N ARG A 85 -8.00 0.08 0.47
CA ARG A 85 -8.98 0.77 -0.38
C ARG A 85 -8.42 2.07 -0.95
N GLY A 86 -7.67 2.83 -0.15
CA GLY A 86 -7.03 4.08 -0.56
C GLY A 86 -6.02 3.84 -1.68
N TYR A 87 -5.07 2.96 -1.47
CA TYR A 87 -4.06 2.65 -2.48
C TYR A 87 -4.66 2.07 -3.77
N PHE A 88 -5.61 1.17 -3.65
CA PHE A 88 -6.30 0.62 -4.83
C PHE A 88 -6.98 1.70 -5.66
N SER A 89 -7.67 2.66 -5.01
CA SER A 89 -8.30 3.79 -5.69
C SER A 89 -7.28 4.66 -6.39
N ILE A 90 -6.13 4.93 -5.76
CA ILE A 90 -5.07 5.75 -6.35
C ILE A 90 -4.45 5.02 -7.56
N VAL A 91 -4.14 3.72 -7.43
CA VAL A 91 -3.62 2.90 -8.55
C VAL A 91 -4.53 2.97 -9.77
N LEU A 92 -5.85 2.84 -9.59
CA LEU A 92 -6.80 2.91 -10.70
C LEU A 92 -6.81 4.28 -11.36
N ILE A 93 -6.84 5.36 -10.56
CA ILE A 93 -6.86 6.72 -11.06
C ILE A 93 -5.55 7.04 -11.80
N GLU A 94 -4.41 6.73 -11.21
CA GLU A 94 -3.11 6.99 -11.82
C GLU A 94 -2.89 6.17 -13.09
N THR A 95 -3.25 4.88 -13.08
CA THR A 95 -3.18 4.05 -14.30
C THR A 95 -4.01 4.68 -15.42
N ALA A 96 -5.22 5.15 -15.13
CA ALA A 96 -6.06 5.80 -16.13
C ALA A 96 -5.43 7.11 -16.63
N LEU A 97 -4.86 7.93 -15.75
CA LEU A 97 -4.18 9.18 -16.13
C LEU A 97 -2.93 8.90 -16.98
N TYR A 98 -2.09 7.94 -16.56
CA TYR A 98 -0.93 7.53 -17.35
C TYR A 98 -1.34 7.02 -18.74
N LEU A 99 -2.41 6.22 -18.80
CA LEU A 99 -2.92 5.68 -20.07
C LEU A 99 -3.33 6.81 -21.03
N VAL A 100 -4.06 7.81 -20.53
CA VAL A 100 -4.46 8.97 -21.33
C VAL A 100 -3.25 9.78 -21.77
N CYS A 101 -2.32 10.08 -20.88
CA CYS A 101 -1.14 10.87 -21.21
C CYS A 101 -0.19 10.14 -22.17
N PHE A 102 0.08 8.85 -21.95
CA PHE A 102 0.99 8.08 -22.79
C PHE A 102 0.43 7.86 -24.19
N THR A 103 -0.89 7.71 -24.33
CA THR A 103 -1.53 7.67 -25.66
C THR A 103 -1.49 9.02 -26.33
N ALA A 104 -1.72 10.13 -25.62
CA ALA A 104 -1.67 11.49 -26.17
C ALA A 104 -0.26 11.86 -26.66
N PHE A 105 0.79 11.44 -25.98
CA PHE A 105 2.19 11.68 -26.39
C PHE A 105 2.78 10.58 -27.27
N SER A 106 1.96 9.62 -27.75
CA SER A 106 2.39 8.51 -28.59
C SER A 106 3.58 7.73 -28.03
N VAL A 107 3.54 7.46 -26.71
CA VAL A 107 4.60 6.71 -26.03
C VAL A 107 4.63 5.27 -26.56
N PRO A 108 5.80 4.76 -27.04
CA PRO A 108 5.94 3.37 -27.45
C PRO A 108 5.58 2.43 -26.29
N TYR A 109 4.79 1.40 -26.57
CA TYR A 109 4.26 0.50 -25.54
C TYR A 109 3.51 1.22 -24.39
N GLY A 110 2.82 2.33 -24.70
CA GLY A 110 2.18 3.20 -23.71
C GLY A 110 1.20 2.46 -22.79
N ILE A 111 0.43 1.48 -23.31
CA ILE A 111 -0.54 0.73 -22.48
C ILE A 111 0.16 -0.07 -21.38
N PRO A 112 1.08 -1.02 -21.65
CA PRO A 112 1.75 -1.76 -20.59
C PRO A 112 2.58 -0.87 -19.67
N LEU A 113 3.17 0.21 -20.17
CA LEU A 113 3.91 1.17 -19.35
C LEU A 113 3.00 1.96 -18.42
N ALA A 114 1.80 2.34 -18.85
CA ALA A 114 0.82 3.02 -17.99
C ALA A 114 0.36 2.12 -16.83
N PHE A 115 0.10 0.84 -17.12
CA PHE A 115 -0.20 -0.14 -16.05
C PHE A 115 0.98 -0.31 -15.09
N ALA A 116 2.19 -0.47 -15.61
CA ALA A 116 3.38 -0.57 -14.80
C ALA A 116 3.57 0.68 -13.93
N ALA A 117 3.43 1.88 -14.49
CA ALA A 117 3.57 3.15 -13.77
C ALA A 117 2.55 3.27 -12.63
N GLY A 118 1.26 3.00 -12.88
CA GLY A 118 0.23 3.04 -11.84
C GLY A 118 0.44 2.01 -10.73
N MET A 119 1.01 0.83 -11.06
CA MET A 119 1.32 -0.18 -10.03
C MET A 119 2.51 0.18 -9.16
N THR A 120 3.42 1.00 -9.65
CA THR A 120 4.63 1.37 -8.89
C THR A 120 4.38 2.26 -7.69
N ILE A 121 3.17 2.81 -7.52
CA ILE A 121 2.78 3.61 -6.34
C ILE A 121 2.90 2.85 -5.01
N PHE A 122 2.83 1.51 -5.05
CA PHE A 122 3.06 0.70 -3.85
C PHE A 122 4.48 0.82 -3.30
N LEU A 123 5.41 1.33 -4.09
CA LEU A 123 6.80 1.58 -3.73
C LEU A 123 7.05 3.10 -3.70
N PRO A 124 6.68 3.80 -2.61
CA PRO A 124 6.79 5.24 -2.54
C PRO A 124 8.20 5.71 -2.90
N PHE A 125 8.31 6.76 -3.69
CA PHE A 125 9.55 7.36 -4.21
C PHE A 125 10.33 6.49 -5.20
N ILE A 126 10.59 5.21 -4.87
CA ILE A 126 11.37 4.28 -5.70
C ILE A 126 10.57 3.89 -6.94
N GLY A 127 9.28 3.60 -6.78
CA GLY A 127 8.38 3.17 -7.83
C GLY A 127 8.29 4.16 -9.00
N PRO A 128 7.86 5.40 -8.76
CA PRO A 128 7.79 6.42 -9.80
C PRO A 128 9.14 6.69 -10.48
N MET A 129 10.26 6.71 -9.75
CA MET A 129 11.58 6.89 -10.33
C MET A 129 11.97 5.73 -11.24
N ALA A 130 11.75 4.49 -10.82
CA ALA A 130 12.06 3.31 -11.62
C ALA A 130 11.19 3.24 -12.88
N SER A 131 9.89 3.51 -12.75
CA SER A 131 8.94 3.50 -13.85
C SER A 131 9.21 4.64 -14.84
N TYR A 132 9.54 5.85 -14.38
CA TYR A 132 9.97 6.95 -15.24
C TYR A 132 11.24 6.60 -16.02
N THR A 133 12.25 6.05 -15.35
CA THR A 133 13.50 5.66 -16.00
C THR A 133 13.25 4.62 -17.07
N LEU A 134 12.46 3.60 -16.79
CA LEU A 134 12.08 2.57 -17.75
C LEU A 134 11.34 3.17 -18.96
N THR A 135 10.35 4.03 -18.72
CA THR A 135 9.58 4.68 -19.78
C THR A 135 10.46 5.58 -20.64
N ALA A 136 11.35 6.36 -20.04
CA ALA A 136 12.27 7.23 -20.75
C ALA A 136 13.26 6.43 -21.63
N LEU A 137 13.80 5.31 -21.11
CA LEU A 137 14.68 4.44 -21.88
C LEU A 137 13.96 3.80 -23.07
N ILE A 138 12.71 3.39 -22.90
CA ILE A 138 11.89 2.84 -23.99
C ILE A 138 11.61 3.93 -25.04
N CYS A 139 11.30 5.16 -24.64
CA CYS A 139 11.14 6.27 -25.58
C CYS A 139 12.42 6.55 -26.37
N LEU A 140 13.59 6.55 -25.73
CA LEU A 140 14.87 6.76 -26.39
C LEU A 140 15.21 5.65 -27.40
N GLY A 141 14.81 4.40 -27.13
CA GLY A 141 15.14 3.26 -27.97
C GLY A 141 14.16 2.96 -29.10
N PHE A 142 12.88 3.36 -28.94
CA PHE A 142 11.79 2.91 -29.84
C PHE A 142 10.93 4.03 -30.41
N CYS A 143 11.21 5.31 -30.14
CA CYS A 143 10.54 6.41 -30.85
C CYS A 143 11.19 6.65 -32.19
N ASP A 144 10.41 6.48 -33.27
CA ASP A 144 10.88 6.70 -34.64
C ASP A 144 11.04 8.19 -34.99
N SER A 145 10.20 9.05 -34.43
CA SER A 145 10.23 10.51 -34.65
C SER A 145 9.68 11.25 -33.42
N GLY A 146 10.19 12.48 -33.22
CA GLY A 146 9.67 13.34 -32.14
C GLY A 146 10.07 12.92 -30.75
N VAL A 147 11.17 12.18 -30.55
CA VAL A 147 11.67 11.68 -29.24
C VAL A 147 11.68 12.77 -28.19
N VAL A 148 12.10 13.99 -28.53
CA VAL A 148 12.17 15.11 -27.59
C VAL A 148 10.77 15.50 -27.09
N VAL A 149 9.79 15.57 -27.98
CA VAL A 149 8.40 15.92 -27.61
C VAL A 149 7.80 14.85 -26.71
N THR A 150 8.01 13.57 -27.06
CA THR A 150 7.54 12.44 -26.26
C THR A 150 8.21 12.42 -24.87
N LEU A 151 9.53 12.64 -24.79
CA LEU A 151 10.24 12.70 -23.50
C LEU A 151 9.78 13.87 -22.64
N VAL A 152 9.58 15.06 -23.22
CA VAL A 152 9.04 16.21 -22.49
C VAL A 152 7.62 15.90 -22.01
N GLY A 153 6.81 15.26 -22.83
CA GLY A 153 5.46 14.82 -22.47
C GLY A 153 5.47 13.81 -21.31
N VAL A 154 6.31 12.78 -21.40
CA VAL A 154 6.49 11.78 -20.34
C VAL A 154 6.97 12.44 -19.04
N THR A 155 8.02 13.27 -19.11
CA THR A 155 8.55 13.97 -17.93
C THR A 155 7.50 14.86 -17.28
N SER A 156 6.77 15.64 -18.09
CA SER A 156 5.68 16.49 -17.59
C SER A 156 4.57 15.65 -16.95
N THR A 157 4.22 14.51 -17.52
CA THR A 157 3.23 13.59 -16.99
C THR A 157 3.63 13.09 -15.60
N TYR A 158 4.86 12.60 -15.44
CA TYR A 158 5.33 12.13 -14.14
C TYR A 158 5.42 13.24 -13.10
N LEU A 159 5.88 14.43 -13.47
CA LEU A 159 5.93 15.59 -12.57
C LEU A 159 4.52 16.02 -12.11
N ILE A 160 3.55 16.03 -13.02
CA ILE A 160 2.18 16.43 -12.69
C ILE A 160 1.49 15.36 -11.85
N ILE A 161 1.58 14.08 -12.24
CA ILE A 161 0.88 13.00 -11.55
C ILE A 161 1.51 12.78 -10.17
N ASN A 162 2.80 12.48 -10.08
CA ASN A 162 3.43 12.14 -8.81
C ASN A 162 3.79 13.40 -7.97
N GLY A 163 4.19 14.49 -8.60
CA GLY A 163 4.60 15.69 -7.88
C GLY A 163 3.42 16.53 -7.37
N ILE A 164 2.34 16.62 -8.15
CA ILE A 164 1.21 17.49 -7.82
C ILE A 164 -0.04 16.68 -7.43
N LEU A 165 -0.54 15.85 -8.35
CA LEU A 165 -1.81 15.15 -8.14
C LEU A 165 -1.75 14.15 -6.99
N GLU A 166 -0.74 13.32 -6.95
CA GLU A 166 -0.55 12.32 -5.89
C GLU A 166 -0.42 12.99 -4.52
N GLN A 167 0.51 13.95 -4.37
CA GLN A 167 0.84 14.54 -3.08
C GLN A 167 -0.26 15.45 -2.53
N PHE A 168 -0.91 16.24 -3.39
CA PHE A 168 -1.85 17.28 -2.95
C PHE A 168 -3.32 16.89 -3.05
N LEU A 169 -3.67 15.93 -3.94
CA LEU A 169 -5.07 15.53 -4.13
C LEU A 169 -5.32 14.07 -3.74
N LEU A 170 -4.57 13.14 -4.32
CA LEU A 170 -4.89 11.72 -4.18
C LEU A 170 -4.56 11.21 -2.77
N TYR A 171 -3.35 11.50 -2.30
CA TYR A 171 -2.91 11.04 -0.98
C TYR A 171 -3.81 11.59 0.15
N PRO A 172 -4.09 12.90 0.26
CA PRO A 172 -4.96 13.44 1.30
C PRO A 172 -6.40 12.94 1.21
N LYS A 173 -6.91 12.76 -0.01
CA LYS A 173 -8.31 12.36 -0.24
C LYS A 173 -8.58 10.88 0.04
N PHE A 174 -7.67 9.98 -0.36
CA PHE A 174 -7.89 8.54 -0.32
C PHE A 174 -7.23 7.85 0.87
N ILE A 175 -6.11 8.36 1.35
CA ILE A 175 -5.38 7.81 2.50
C ILE A 175 -5.56 8.73 3.70
N GLY A 176 -5.48 10.05 3.48
CA GLY A 176 -5.71 11.08 4.49
C GLY A 176 -4.87 10.90 5.74
N ASN A 177 -5.37 11.43 6.86
CA ASN A 177 -4.73 11.28 8.18
C ASN A 177 -4.99 9.89 8.81
N SER A 178 -5.58 8.96 8.07
CA SER A 178 -5.99 7.64 8.61
C SER A 178 -4.81 6.81 9.10
N LEU A 179 -3.61 7.04 8.57
CA LEU A 179 -2.40 6.32 8.96
C LEU A 179 -1.55 7.08 9.98
N GLY A 180 -1.75 8.40 10.12
CA GLY A 180 -1.06 9.23 11.11
C GLY A 180 0.47 9.29 10.95
N LEU A 181 1.02 8.90 9.78
CA LEU A 181 2.45 8.93 9.49
C LEU A 181 2.84 10.24 8.79
N THR A 182 3.95 10.83 9.20
CA THR A 182 4.57 11.94 8.48
C THR A 182 5.36 11.43 7.28
N THR A 183 5.65 12.31 6.31
CA THR A 183 6.44 11.94 5.12
C THR A 183 7.81 11.36 5.50
N LEU A 184 8.47 11.94 6.50
CA LEU A 184 9.77 11.45 6.97
C LEU A 184 9.66 10.05 7.59
N GLU A 185 8.66 9.83 8.44
CA GLU A 185 8.39 8.51 9.02
C GLU A 185 8.12 7.47 7.92
N THR A 186 7.36 7.84 6.89
CA THR A 186 7.07 6.96 5.76
C THR A 186 8.34 6.55 5.03
N ILE A 187 9.24 7.50 4.73
CA ILE A 187 10.52 7.20 4.07
C ILE A 187 11.35 6.23 4.90
N ILE A 188 11.54 6.52 6.19
CA ILE A 188 12.34 5.67 7.09
C ILE A 188 11.76 4.27 7.16
N VAL A 189 10.45 4.16 7.35
CA VAL A 189 9.76 2.87 7.50
C VAL A 189 9.82 2.04 6.23
N VAL A 190 9.65 2.66 5.06
CA VAL A 190 9.76 1.98 3.76
C VAL A 190 11.18 1.46 3.52
N LEU A 191 12.20 2.27 3.83
CA LEU A 191 13.59 1.83 3.73
C LEU A 191 13.90 0.65 4.67
N LEU A 192 13.45 0.73 5.93
CA LEU A 192 13.60 -0.36 6.88
C LEU A 192 12.84 -1.62 6.42
N GLY A 193 11.63 -1.46 5.93
CA GLY A 193 10.84 -2.56 5.36
C GLY A 193 11.56 -3.22 4.18
N GLY A 194 12.21 -2.41 3.34
CA GLY A 194 13.01 -2.90 2.22
C GLY A 194 14.20 -3.74 2.65
N VAL A 195 14.92 -3.33 3.69
CA VAL A 195 16.04 -4.09 4.25
C VAL A 195 15.58 -5.41 4.88
N LEU A 196 14.42 -5.41 5.56
CA LEU A 196 13.92 -6.57 6.29
C LEU A 196 13.22 -7.61 5.41
N GLY A 197 12.45 -7.17 4.41
CA GLY A 197 11.56 -8.03 3.63
C GLY A 197 11.53 -7.71 2.12
N GLY A 198 12.53 -6.97 1.61
CA GLY A 198 12.58 -6.60 0.19
C GLY A 198 11.34 -5.81 -0.25
N ILE A 199 10.86 -6.05 -1.46
CA ILE A 199 9.70 -5.35 -2.03
C ILE A 199 8.44 -5.56 -1.19
N ALA A 200 8.18 -6.79 -0.75
CA ALA A 200 7.03 -7.10 0.10
C ALA A 200 7.10 -6.34 1.44
N GLY A 201 8.30 -6.25 2.02
CA GLY A 201 8.55 -5.47 3.22
C GLY A 201 8.30 -3.97 3.01
N MET A 202 8.72 -3.38 1.89
CA MET A 202 8.43 -1.97 1.56
C MET A 202 6.92 -1.70 1.50
N ILE A 203 6.17 -2.57 0.83
CA ILE A 203 4.72 -2.42 0.66
C ILE A 203 3.98 -2.50 2.00
N LEU A 204 4.33 -3.47 2.82
CA LEU A 204 3.69 -3.70 4.12
C LEU A 204 4.20 -2.77 5.22
N ALA A 205 5.31 -2.09 5.02
CA ALA A 205 5.94 -1.21 6.01
C ALA A 205 5.00 -0.10 6.49
N ILE A 206 4.26 0.52 5.57
CA ILE A 206 3.35 1.63 5.89
C ILE A 206 2.20 1.20 6.81
N PRO A 207 1.40 0.17 6.49
CA PRO A 207 0.33 -0.26 7.38
C PRO A 207 0.85 -0.81 8.71
N VAL A 208 1.98 -1.52 8.70
CA VAL A 208 2.59 -2.04 9.94
C VAL A 208 3.02 -0.88 10.84
N ALA A 209 3.69 0.13 10.31
CA ALA A 209 4.11 1.29 11.09
C ALA A 209 2.92 2.09 11.64
N ALA A 210 1.87 2.28 10.85
CA ALA A 210 0.65 2.94 11.31
C ALA A 210 0.00 2.19 12.46
N ILE A 211 -0.08 0.86 12.36
CA ILE A 211 -0.60 0.00 13.43
C ILE A 211 0.27 0.10 14.68
N LEU A 212 1.59 0.04 14.55
CA LEU A 212 2.51 0.17 15.68
C LEU A 212 2.38 1.54 16.35
N LYS A 213 2.32 2.61 15.57
CA LYS A 213 2.13 3.98 16.07
C LYS A 213 0.81 4.16 16.81
N PHE A 214 -0.22 3.44 16.44
CA PHE A 214 -1.51 3.40 17.14
C PHE A 214 -1.46 2.55 18.41
N LEU A 215 -0.87 1.34 18.33
CA LEU A 215 -0.86 0.36 19.42
C LEU A 215 0.01 0.77 20.60
N VAL A 216 1.22 1.28 20.32
CA VAL A 216 2.20 1.59 21.39
C VAL A 216 1.64 2.56 22.44
N PRO A 217 1.08 3.72 22.09
CA PRO A 217 0.50 4.63 23.08
C PRO A 217 -0.72 4.04 23.80
N LYS A 218 -1.52 3.23 23.09
CA LYS A 218 -2.72 2.63 23.65
C LYS A 218 -2.38 1.58 24.70
N ILE A 219 -1.44 0.68 24.39
CA ILE A 219 -0.95 -0.35 25.33
C ILE A 219 -0.28 0.31 26.55
N TYR A 220 0.52 1.36 26.32
CA TYR A 220 1.16 2.09 27.42
C TYR A 220 0.15 2.70 28.38
N ARG A 221 -0.93 3.32 27.87
CA ARG A 221 -2.00 3.88 28.72
C ARG A 221 -2.74 2.83 29.51
N ILE A 222 -3.03 1.68 28.94
CA ILE A 222 -3.67 0.55 29.63
C ILE A 222 -2.79 0.12 30.80
N ARG A 223 -1.51 -0.10 30.55
CA ARG A 223 -0.57 -0.56 31.57
C ARG A 223 -0.39 0.43 32.72
N MET A 224 -0.35 1.75 32.41
CA MET A 224 -0.27 2.80 33.44
C MET A 224 -1.55 2.87 34.29
N ARG A 225 -2.72 2.64 33.71
CA ARG A 225 -3.99 2.60 34.43
C ARG A 225 -4.01 1.44 35.42
N ASP A 226 -3.54 0.29 35.00
CA ASP A 226 -3.51 -0.90 35.88
C ASP A 226 -2.51 -0.72 37.04
N SER A 227 -1.33 -0.14 36.82
CA SER A 227 -0.34 0.13 37.85
C SER A 227 -0.84 1.15 38.92
N VAL A 228 -1.57 2.19 38.49
CA VAL A 228 -2.17 3.17 39.41
C VAL A 228 -3.34 2.55 40.20
N ALA A 229 -4.07 1.62 39.60
CA ALA A 229 -5.14 0.90 40.31
C ALA A 229 -4.59 -0.04 41.38
N GLU A 230 -3.46 -0.71 41.14
CA GLU A 230 -2.76 -1.56 42.11
C GLU A 230 -2.13 -0.74 43.25
N GLU A 231 -1.64 0.48 42.99
CA GLU A 231 -1.04 1.35 44.03
C GLU A 231 -2.08 1.95 44.98
N ASN A 232 -3.34 2.05 44.54
CA ASN A 232 -4.45 2.59 45.32
C ASN A 232 -5.33 1.51 46.02
N ALA A 233 -5.00 0.22 45.87
CA ALA A 233 -5.70 -0.91 46.47
C ALA A 233 -4.94 -1.48 47.67
#